data_20bb9998b51e3272f319a90c6e2ce4d0
#
_entry.id   20bb9998b51e3272f319a90c6e2ce4d0
#
_cell.length_a   1.000
_cell.length_b   1.000
_cell.length_c   1.000
_cell.angle_alpha   90.00
_cell.angle_beta   90.00
_cell.angle_gamma   90.00
#
_symmetry.space_group_name_H-M   'P 1'
#
loop_
_entity.id
_entity.type
_entity.pdbx_description
1 polymer ?
#
loop_
_entity_poly.entity_id
_entity_poly.type
_entity_poly.pdbx_seq_one_letter_code
_entity_poly.pdbx_strand_id
1 'polypeptide(L)'
;MEAHRLNSTWEIVKLPPGQRAIGSRWFMKVKTNADGSLDCYKARMVAKGYSQCPGFDFKETFAPTVRYSTIWIILAIATLEDLELCSLDISHAYLNGKLEEEIYMRQPEGFKVGGPDYVCRLKKSLYGLKQAGWVWNKKLHSVLLSMGFERTQSDHGLYIFQRDNIHIFLPVFVDDLTLAGKKGTNFDPFIEELSSHFKLCDLGPTTQLLGLEIHRDCTNLTLSISQRQFITNLLQDHGVQDCKPISTPLNPGCCLSTSMCPQTEAEALEMRQYPYISIVGSLMYLALTARPDIAYAARVLARFNSNPGPTHWQAAKHVLQYLKGTLDHKLVYKAFQLI
;
A
#
# COMPACT_ATOMS: atom_id res chain seq x y z
N MET A 1 8.06 16.64 14.02
CA MET A 1 7.36 17.38 15.09
C MET A 1 6.46 18.46 14.52
N GLU A 2 6.89 19.22 13.51
CA GLU A 2 6.11 20.32 12.93
C GLU A 2 4.69 19.92 12.50
N ALA A 3 4.55 18.80 11.78
CA ALA A 3 3.25 18.26 11.37
C ALA A 3 2.30 18.00 12.56
N HIS A 4 2.82 17.53 13.68
CA HIS A 4 2.02 17.31 14.90
C HIS A 4 1.59 18.61 15.55
N ARG A 5 2.46 19.63 15.54
CA ARG A 5 2.16 20.96 16.06
C ARG A 5 1.07 21.64 15.21
N LEU A 6 1.23 21.64 13.89
CA LEU A 6 0.25 22.22 12.94
C LEU A 6 -1.13 21.53 13.03
N ASN A 7 -1.14 20.22 13.22
CA ASN A 7 -2.38 19.45 13.37
C ASN A 7 -2.94 19.46 14.80
N SER A 8 -2.24 20.06 15.78
CA SER A 8 -2.65 20.00 17.20
C SER A 8 -2.95 18.56 17.64
N THR A 9 -2.06 17.61 17.27
CA THR A 9 -2.27 16.16 17.43
C THR A 9 -2.49 15.74 18.87
N TRP A 10 -1.83 16.41 19.81
CA TRP A 10 -1.95 16.17 21.26
C TRP A 10 -1.76 17.44 22.09
N GLU A 11 -2.09 17.36 23.36
CA GLU A 11 -1.69 18.31 24.38
C GLU A 11 -0.85 17.61 25.46
N ILE A 12 0.03 18.36 26.13
CA ILE A 12 0.84 17.84 27.24
C ILE A 12 0.05 18.01 28.52
N VAL A 13 -0.21 16.90 29.20
CA VAL A 13 -0.96 16.87 30.46
C VAL A 13 -0.25 15.99 31.47
N LYS A 14 -0.54 16.19 32.77
CA LYS A 14 -0.14 15.22 33.80
C LYS A 14 -1.01 13.97 33.66
N LEU A 15 -0.40 12.78 33.71
CA LEU A 15 -1.14 11.52 33.58
C LEU A 15 -2.15 11.40 34.74
N PRO A 16 -3.46 11.29 34.47
CA PRO A 16 -4.46 11.15 35.53
C PRO A 16 -4.26 9.85 36.34
N PRO A 17 -4.60 9.84 37.62
CA PRO A 17 -4.53 8.63 38.45
C PRO A 17 -5.34 7.48 37.81
N GLY A 18 -4.78 6.28 37.82
CA GLY A 18 -5.43 5.09 37.25
C GLY A 18 -5.35 4.96 35.73
N GLN A 19 -4.89 6.00 35.02
CA GLN A 19 -4.70 5.96 33.59
C GLN A 19 -3.33 5.40 33.18
N ARG A 20 -3.26 4.86 31.96
CA ARG A 20 -2.08 4.24 31.40
C ARG A 20 -1.65 4.94 30.12
N ALA A 21 -0.38 5.26 29.98
CA ALA A 21 0.16 5.82 28.75
C ALA A 21 0.81 4.74 27.89
N ILE A 22 0.37 4.63 26.62
CA ILE A 22 1.03 3.79 25.61
C ILE A 22 2.39 4.34 25.23
N GLY A 23 3.30 3.49 24.76
CA GLY A 23 4.61 3.92 24.29
C GLY A 23 4.56 4.60 22.92
N SER A 24 5.64 5.30 22.59
CA SER A 24 5.89 5.85 21.27
C SER A 24 7.28 5.45 20.76
N ARG A 25 7.52 5.57 19.46
CA ARG A 25 8.84 5.42 18.86
C ARG A 25 8.96 6.26 17.59
N TRP A 26 10.18 6.63 17.24
CA TRP A 26 10.50 7.15 15.93
C TRP A 26 10.66 6.00 14.93
N PHE A 27 10.04 6.16 13.77
CA PHE A 27 10.27 5.33 12.60
C PHE A 27 10.96 6.19 11.55
N MET A 28 12.23 5.87 11.29
CA MET A 28 13.07 6.60 10.35
C MET A 28 13.20 5.78 9.07
N LYS A 29 13.08 6.45 7.92
CA LYS A 29 13.26 5.85 6.59
C LYS A 29 14.04 6.82 5.71
N VAL A 30 15.05 6.30 5.04
CA VAL A 30 15.72 6.97 3.94
C VAL A 30 14.91 6.71 2.68
N LYS A 31 14.57 7.74 1.94
CA LYS A 31 14.01 7.63 0.59
C LYS A 31 15.09 7.90 -0.41
N THR A 32 15.10 7.10 -1.47
CA THR A 32 16.02 7.24 -2.60
C THR A 32 15.23 7.45 -3.88
N ASN A 33 15.80 8.21 -4.80
CA ASN A 33 15.33 8.33 -6.17
C ASN A 33 15.52 7.02 -6.95
N ALA A 34 14.97 6.94 -8.14
CA ALA A 34 15.10 5.76 -9.01
C ALA A 34 16.56 5.44 -9.40
N ASP A 35 17.44 6.45 -9.41
CA ASP A 35 18.88 6.33 -9.67
C ASP A 35 19.70 5.92 -8.44
N GLY A 36 19.05 5.70 -7.27
CA GLY A 36 19.69 5.35 -6.01
C GLY A 36 20.22 6.55 -5.21
N SER A 37 20.16 7.79 -5.73
CA SER A 37 20.52 9.00 -5.00
C SER A 37 19.56 9.28 -3.84
N LEU A 38 20.03 9.99 -2.82
CA LEU A 38 19.20 10.37 -1.67
C LEU A 38 18.12 11.36 -2.11
N ASP A 39 16.83 10.98 -1.92
CA ASP A 39 15.70 11.90 -2.03
C ASP A 39 15.51 12.66 -0.71
N CYS A 40 15.13 11.98 0.36
CA CYS A 40 14.92 12.61 1.66
C CYS A 40 15.00 11.64 2.85
N TYR A 41 15.24 12.21 4.04
CA TYR A 41 15.07 11.51 5.31
C TYR A 41 13.65 11.69 5.82
N LYS A 42 12.93 10.60 6.00
CA LYS A 42 11.55 10.62 6.52
C LYS A 42 11.51 10.06 7.94
N ALA A 43 11.07 10.89 8.89
CA ALA A 43 10.86 10.48 10.29
C ALA A 43 9.37 10.57 10.64
N ARG A 44 8.81 9.48 11.17
CA ARG A 44 7.43 9.44 11.65
C ARG A 44 7.39 9.07 13.11
N MET A 45 6.59 9.81 13.90
CA MET A 45 6.22 9.39 15.23
C MET A 45 5.15 8.32 15.14
N VAL A 46 5.38 7.19 15.78
CA VAL A 46 4.50 6.02 15.75
C VAL A 46 4.14 5.60 17.17
N ALA A 47 2.84 5.51 17.45
CA ALA A 47 2.37 4.94 18.71
C ALA A 47 2.58 3.42 18.76
N LYS A 48 2.87 2.88 19.93
CA LYS A 48 2.97 1.43 20.15
C LYS A 48 1.57 0.84 20.35
N GLY A 49 0.75 0.85 19.30
CA GLY A 49 -0.64 0.42 19.35
C GLY A 49 -0.87 -1.03 19.76
N TYR A 50 0.17 -1.89 19.71
CA TYR A 50 0.09 -3.26 20.24
C TYR A 50 -0.14 -3.29 21.76
N SER A 51 0.09 -2.18 22.48
CA SER A 51 -0.19 -2.06 23.90
C SER A 51 -1.59 -1.50 24.22
N GLN A 52 -2.39 -1.17 23.20
CA GLN A 52 -3.78 -0.73 23.40
C GLN A 52 -4.69 -1.88 23.83
N CYS A 53 -5.65 -1.57 24.69
CA CYS A 53 -6.67 -2.51 25.16
C CYS A 53 -7.96 -2.37 24.35
N PRO A 54 -8.47 -3.47 23.74
CA PRO A 54 -9.78 -3.47 23.10
C PRO A 54 -10.88 -3.08 24.09
N GLY A 55 -11.86 -2.29 23.62
CA GLY A 55 -13.00 -1.82 24.43
C GLY A 55 -12.70 -0.57 25.28
N PHE A 56 -11.43 -0.27 25.57
CA PHE A 56 -10.99 0.93 26.29
C PHE A 56 -10.33 1.94 25.35
N ASP A 57 -9.18 1.55 24.75
CA ASP A 57 -8.38 2.42 23.90
C ASP A 57 -8.91 2.48 22.46
N PHE A 58 -9.67 1.49 22.04
CA PHE A 58 -10.31 1.43 20.71
C PHE A 58 -11.48 0.44 20.68
N LYS A 59 -12.43 0.67 19.78
CA LYS A 59 -13.58 -0.21 19.52
C LYS A 59 -13.53 -0.80 18.12
N GLU A 60 -13.34 0.04 17.12
CA GLU A 60 -13.36 -0.32 15.72
C GLU A 60 -12.00 -0.01 15.05
N THR A 61 -11.57 -0.88 14.16
CA THR A 61 -10.26 -0.76 13.50
C THR A 61 -10.31 -0.97 11.99
N PHE A 62 -11.41 -1.53 11.48
CA PHE A 62 -11.51 -1.85 10.06
C PHE A 62 -11.64 -0.57 9.22
N ALA A 63 -10.75 -0.41 8.24
CA ALA A 63 -10.77 0.66 7.26
C ALA A 63 -10.74 0.04 5.86
N PRO A 64 -11.79 0.19 5.06
CA PRO A 64 -11.80 -0.31 3.70
C PRO A 64 -10.77 0.43 2.84
N THR A 65 -10.09 -0.30 1.98
CA THR A 65 -9.24 0.19 0.90
C THR A 65 -9.69 -0.45 -0.41
N VAL A 66 -9.48 0.22 -1.53
CA VAL A 66 -9.83 -0.32 -2.84
C VAL A 66 -9.08 -1.62 -3.12
N ARG A 67 -9.77 -2.58 -3.73
CA ARG A 67 -9.19 -3.88 -4.13
C ARG A 67 -8.46 -3.77 -5.46
N TYR A 68 -7.43 -4.59 -5.65
CA TYR A 68 -6.75 -4.66 -6.96
C TYR A 68 -7.69 -5.01 -8.12
N SER A 69 -8.67 -5.91 -7.89
CA SER A 69 -9.68 -6.24 -8.91
C SER A 69 -10.50 -5.03 -9.36
N THR A 70 -10.84 -4.14 -8.43
CA THR A 70 -11.55 -2.89 -8.74
C THR A 70 -10.64 -1.93 -9.52
N ILE A 71 -9.36 -1.83 -9.15
CA ILE A 71 -8.37 -1.03 -9.89
C ILE A 71 -8.24 -1.56 -11.32
N TRP A 72 -8.13 -2.87 -11.52
CA TRP A 72 -8.05 -3.44 -12.87
C TRP A 72 -9.29 -3.13 -13.72
N ILE A 73 -10.49 -3.19 -13.12
CA ILE A 73 -11.73 -2.82 -13.81
C ILE A 73 -11.70 -1.34 -14.20
N ILE A 74 -11.28 -0.44 -13.29
CA ILE A 74 -11.19 1.00 -13.58
C ILE A 74 -10.17 1.26 -14.70
N LEU A 75 -9.00 0.61 -14.68
CA LEU A 75 -8.00 0.77 -15.74
C LEU A 75 -8.48 0.20 -17.10
N ALA A 76 -9.26 -0.88 -17.07
CA ALA A 76 -9.89 -1.41 -18.27
C ALA A 76 -10.94 -0.43 -18.83
N ILE A 77 -11.83 0.12 -17.97
CA ILE A 77 -12.81 1.14 -18.36
C ILE A 77 -12.09 2.39 -18.87
N ALA A 78 -11.03 2.84 -18.17
CA ALA A 78 -10.23 3.98 -18.57
C ALA A 78 -9.62 3.80 -19.97
N THR A 79 -9.27 2.57 -20.34
CA THR A 79 -8.78 2.27 -21.68
C THR A 79 -9.89 2.28 -22.71
N LEU A 80 -11.05 1.68 -22.39
CA LEU A 80 -12.20 1.55 -23.28
C LEU A 80 -12.91 2.88 -23.56
N GLU A 81 -13.05 3.72 -22.53
CA GLU A 81 -13.80 4.98 -22.60
C GLU A 81 -12.88 6.22 -22.70
N ASP A 82 -11.58 6.02 -22.90
CA ASP A 82 -10.56 7.06 -22.96
C ASP A 82 -10.61 8.01 -21.75
N LEU A 83 -10.68 7.44 -20.51
CA LEU A 83 -10.67 8.23 -19.29
C LEU A 83 -9.27 8.79 -19.01
N GLU A 84 -9.19 10.00 -18.51
CA GLU A 84 -8.01 10.58 -17.88
C GLU A 84 -7.90 10.11 -16.44
N LEU A 85 -6.66 9.89 -15.99
CA LEU A 85 -6.34 9.45 -14.63
C LEU A 85 -5.46 10.51 -13.97
N CYS A 86 -5.86 11.02 -12.81
CA CYS A 86 -5.11 11.97 -12.01
C CYS A 86 -4.89 11.43 -10.61
N SER A 87 -3.62 11.39 -10.17
CA SER A 87 -3.24 10.89 -8.84
C SER A 87 -3.10 12.01 -7.83
N LEU A 88 -3.63 11.79 -6.63
CA LEU A 88 -3.59 12.71 -5.50
C LEU A 88 -3.04 12.01 -4.27
N ASP A 89 -2.19 12.69 -3.48
CA ASP A 89 -1.67 12.20 -2.19
C ASP A 89 -2.13 13.10 -1.05
N ILE A 90 -2.72 12.52 -0.01
CA ILE A 90 -3.11 13.28 1.19
C ILE A 90 -2.01 13.17 2.24
N SER A 91 -1.34 14.30 2.44
CA SER A 91 -0.25 14.39 3.40
C SER A 91 -0.73 14.11 4.83
N HIS A 92 -0.05 13.20 5.52
CA HIS A 92 -0.33 12.89 6.93
C HIS A 92 -1.78 12.44 7.21
N ALA A 93 -2.36 11.62 6.35
CA ALA A 93 -3.75 11.17 6.38
C ALA A 93 -4.28 10.88 7.80
N TYR A 94 -3.58 10.05 8.59
CA TYR A 94 -4.02 9.69 9.94
C TYR A 94 -4.10 10.85 10.92
N LEU A 95 -3.32 11.93 10.73
CA LEU A 95 -3.36 13.11 11.61
C LEU A 95 -4.61 14.00 11.38
N ASN A 96 -5.42 13.70 10.36
CA ASN A 96 -6.65 14.43 10.09
C ASN A 96 -7.85 13.87 10.88
N GLY A 97 -7.78 12.62 11.35
CA GLY A 97 -8.87 11.98 12.07
C GLY A 97 -8.92 12.40 13.53
N LYS A 98 -10.09 12.80 14.04
CA LYS A 98 -10.30 13.13 15.45
C LYS A 98 -10.59 11.86 16.25
N LEU A 99 -9.89 11.66 17.38
CA LEU A 99 -10.15 10.56 18.30
C LEU A 99 -11.37 10.86 19.17
N GLU A 100 -12.19 9.84 19.40
CA GLU A 100 -13.29 9.86 20.34
C GLU A 100 -12.89 9.30 21.72
N GLU A 101 -11.89 8.40 21.71
CA GLU A 101 -11.35 7.78 22.92
C GLU A 101 -10.27 8.64 23.60
N GLU A 102 -10.20 8.55 24.89
CA GLU A 102 -9.17 9.24 25.69
C GLU A 102 -7.90 8.38 25.78
N ILE A 103 -6.91 8.74 24.97
CA ILE A 103 -5.65 8.00 24.83
C ILE A 103 -4.50 8.86 25.32
N TYR A 104 -3.71 8.30 26.23
CA TYR A 104 -2.46 8.88 26.70
C TYR A 104 -1.27 8.16 26.09
N MET A 105 -0.28 8.92 25.61
CA MET A 105 0.94 8.42 24.99
C MET A 105 2.14 9.03 25.66
N ARG A 106 3.17 8.24 25.93
CA ARG A 106 4.45 8.75 26.43
C ARG A 106 5.04 9.74 25.43
N GLN A 107 5.59 10.85 25.96
CA GLN A 107 6.18 11.88 25.12
C GLN A 107 7.31 11.30 24.24
N PRO A 108 7.45 11.81 23.00
CA PRO A 108 8.52 11.41 22.10
C PRO A 108 9.90 11.59 22.72
N GLU A 109 10.77 10.63 22.48
CA GLU A 109 12.17 10.75 22.86
C GLU A 109 12.81 11.98 22.17
N GLY A 110 13.60 12.75 22.92
CA GLY A 110 14.21 14.00 22.45
C GLY A 110 13.30 15.24 22.50
N PHE A 111 12.00 15.09 22.83
CA PHE A 111 11.03 16.20 22.86
C PHE A 111 10.17 16.21 24.14
N LYS A 112 10.74 15.80 25.27
CA LYS A 112 10.04 15.77 26.54
C LYS A 112 9.97 17.16 27.17
N VAL A 113 8.76 17.51 27.65
CA VAL A 113 8.46 18.76 28.34
C VAL A 113 7.84 18.43 29.68
N GLY A 114 8.28 19.12 30.74
CA GLY A 114 7.81 18.87 32.12
C GLY A 114 8.49 17.67 32.79
N GLY A 115 7.88 17.19 33.86
CA GLY A 115 8.39 16.07 34.66
C GLY A 115 8.03 14.69 34.06
N PRO A 116 8.45 13.59 34.73
CA PRO A 116 8.23 12.23 34.25
C PRO A 116 6.75 11.83 34.12
N ASP A 117 5.86 12.48 34.87
CA ASP A 117 4.42 12.22 34.88
C ASP A 117 3.66 12.91 33.72
N TYR A 118 4.36 13.74 32.93
CA TYR A 118 3.71 14.44 31.82
C TYR A 118 3.71 13.59 30.56
N VAL A 119 2.52 13.49 29.93
CA VAL A 119 2.24 12.65 28.77
C VAL A 119 1.51 13.45 27.68
N CYS A 120 1.47 12.90 26.47
CA CYS A 120 0.65 13.40 25.39
C CYS A 120 -0.76 12.84 25.52
N ARG A 121 -1.77 13.68 25.76
CA ARG A 121 -3.18 13.32 25.56
C ARG A 121 -3.51 13.52 24.10
N LEU A 122 -3.81 12.42 23.39
CA LEU A 122 -4.06 12.46 21.96
C LEU A 122 -5.42 13.08 21.67
N LYS A 123 -5.47 14.07 20.79
CA LYS A 123 -6.69 14.70 20.24
C LYS A 123 -7.04 14.17 18.86
N LYS A 124 -6.02 13.80 18.10
CA LYS A 124 -6.14 13.24 16.75
C LYS A 124 -5.43 11.91 16.65
N SER A 125 -5.85 11.15 15.68
CA SER A 125 -5.25 9.87 15.33
C SER A 125 -3.77 10.00 14.96
N LEU A 126 -3.02 8.94 15.14
CA LEU A 126 -1.57 8.88 14.94
C LEU A 126 -1.18 7.54 14.31
N TYR A 127 -0.10 7.54 13.53
CA TYR A 127 0.49 6.31 13.01
C TYR A 127 0.75 5.31 14.14
N GLY A 128 0.37 4.05 13.90
CA GLY A 128 0.55 2.95 14.85
C GLY A 128 -0.60 2.72 15.83
N LEU A 129 -1.57 3.62 15.96
CA LEU A 129 -2.80 3.33 16.69
C LEU A 129 -3.66 2.28 15.95
N LYS A 130 -4.33 1.42 16.69
CA LYS A 130 -5.20 0.37 16.15
C LYS A 130 -6.33 0.93 15.28
N GLN A 131 -6.97 2.00 15.73
CA GLN A 131 -8.10 2.65 15.06
C GLN A 131 -7.68 3.71 14.03
N ALA A 132 -6.37 3.96 13.79
CA ALA A 132 -5.94 5.05 12.93
C ALA A 132 -6.55 5.01 11.53
N GLY A 133 -6.59 3.83 10.90
CA GLY A 133 -7.19 3.65 9.59
C GLY A 133 -8.68 3.94 9.59
N TRP A 134 -9.41 3.41 10.58
CA TRP A 134 -10.85 3.60 10.70
C TRP A 134 -11.23 5.07 10.90
N VAL A 135 -10.56 5.77 11.83
CA VAL A 135 -10.82 7.19 12.12
C VAL A 135 -10.54 8.05 10.89
N TRP A 136 -9.46 7.78 10.18
CA TRP A 136 -9.13 8.44 8.93
C TRP A 136 -10.19 8.18 7.84
N ASN A 137 -10.54 6.91 7.61
CA ASN A 137 -11.56 6.54 6.61
C ASN A 137 -12.90 7.20 6.91
N LYS A 138 -13.35 7.25 8.19
CA LYS A 138 -14.58 7.94 8.62
C LYS A 138 -14.53 9.43 8.25
N LYS A 139 -13.39 10.11 8.46
CA LYS A 139 -13.23 11.53 8.12
C LYS A 139 -13.26 11.75 6.61
N LEU A 140 -12.49 10.97 5.84
CA LEU A 140 -12.45 11.07 4.38
C LEU A 140 -13.82 10.77 3.76
N HIS A 141 -14.47 9.69 4.22
CA HIS A 141 -15.82 9.32 3.78
C HIS A 141 -16.82 10.46 3.98
N SER A 142 -16.82 11.09 5.15
CA SER A 142 -17.70 12.23 5.43
C SER A 142 -17.48 13.40 4.46
N VAL A 143 -16.22 13.70 4.12
CA VAL A 143 -15.88 14.77 3.17
C VAL A 143 -16.32 14.38 1.76
N LEU A 144 -16.02 13.17 1.29
CA LEU A 144 -16.41 12.73 -0.05
C LEU A 144 -17.93 12.72 -0.24
N LEU A 145 -18.69 12.32 0.79
CA LEU A 145 -20.16 12.41 0.74
C LEU A 145 -20.65 13.86 0.63
N SER A 146 -20.03 14.80 1.37
CA SER A 146 -20.42 16.24 1.28
C SER A 146 -20.11 16.84 -0.08
N MET A 147 -19.09 16.32 -0.80
CA MET A 147 -18.76 16.67 -2.17
C MET A 147 -19.70 16.05 -3.22
N GLY A 148 -20.60 15.16 -2.81
CA GLY A 148 -21.55 14.48 -3.68
C GLY A 148 -21.06 13.16 -4.28
N PHE A 149 -19.93 12.62 -3.79
CA PHE A 149 -19.53 11.25 -4.12
C PHE A 149 -20.39 10.24 -3.38
N GLU A 150 -20.67 9.12 -4.02
CA GLU A 150 -21.34 7.96 -3.43
C GLU A 150 -20.36 6.80 -3.29
N ARG A 151 -20.37 6.14 -2.12
CA ARG A 151 -19.54 4.96 -1.88
C ARG A 151 -20.20 3.72 -2.45
N THR A 152 -19.48 2.92 -3.23
CA THR A 152 -20.04 1.69 -3.80
C THR A 152 -20.23 0.60 -2.74
N GLN A 153 -21.23 -0.27 -2.94
CA GLN A 153 -21.50 -1.40 -2.03
C GLN A 153 -20.56 -2.58 -2.28
N SER A 154 -20.14 -2.77 -3.53
CA SER A 154 -19.27 -3.89 -3.94
C SER A 154 -17.83 -3.74 -3.45
N ASP A 155 -17.33 -2.49 -3.38
CA ASP A 155 -16.01 -2.15 -2.85
C ASP A 155 -16.07 -0.81 -2.14
N HIS A 156 -16.01 -0.83 -0.83
CA HIS A 156 -16.08 0.37 0.01
C HIS A 156 -14.86 1.31 -0.12
N GLY A 157 -13.83 0.90 -0.84
CA GLY A 157 -12.70 1.74 -1.23
C GLY A 157 -12.92 2.50 -2.54
N LEU A 158 -14.05 2.27 -3.24
CA LEU A 158 -14.42 2.98 -4.46
C LEU A 158 -15.56 3.95 -4.21
N TYR A 159 -15.38 5.19 -4.67
CA TYR A 159 -16.40 6.23 -4.71
C TYR A 159 -16.70 6.62 -6.14
N ILE A 160 -17.94 7.03 -6.40
CA ILE A 160 -18.41 7.47 -7.73
C ILE A 160 -19.08 8.83 -7.54
N PHE A 161 -18.74 9.76 -8.41
CA PHE A 161 -19.48 11.01 -8.59
C PHE A 161 -20.20 10.97 -9.93
N GLN A 162 -21.50 11.24 -9.91
CA GLN A 162 -22.30 11.28 -11.14
C GLN A 162 -23.31 12.43 -11.06
N ARG A 163 -23.03 13.52 -11.77
CA ARG A 163 -23.91 14.68 -11.87
C ARG A 163 -23.59 15.47 -13.13
N ASP A 164 -24.62 16.04 -13.78
CA ASP A 164 -24.46 16.99 -14.90
C ASP A 164 -23.53 16.50 -16.02
N ASN A 165 -23.69 15.23 -16.43
CA ASN A 165 -22.83 14.51 -17.39
C ASN A 165 -21.37 14.31 -16.96
N ILE A 166 -20.99 14.68 -15.74
CA ILE A 166 -19.69 14.36 -15.15
C ILE A 166 -19.83 13.01 -14.46
N HIS A 167 -18.94 12.09 -14.82
CA HIS A 167 -18.82 10.78 -14.19
C HIS A 167 -17.36 10.54 -13.79
N ILE A 168 -17.11 10.41 -12.50
CA ILE A 168 -15.77 10.22 -11.94
C ILE A 168 -15.76 8.99 -11.06
N PHE A 169 -14.81 8.08 -11.30
CA PHE A 169 -14.44 7.02 -10.36
C PHE A 169 -13.31 7.52 -9.47
N LEU A 170 -13.41 7.27 -8.18
CA LEU A 170 -12.41 7.65 -7.19
C LEU A 170 -12.04 6.43 -6.32
N PRO A 171 -11.14 5.55 -6.77
CA PRO A 171 -10.54 4.54 -5.91
C PRO A 171 -9.65 5.20 -4.84
N VAL A 172 -9.81 4.74 -3.60
CA VAL A 172 -9.12 5.25 -2.41
C VAL A 172 -8.32 4.14 -1.76
N PHE A 173 -7.03 4.38 -1.56
CA PHE A 173 -6.15 3.50 -0.80
C PHE A 173 -5.38 4.30 0.25
N VAL A 174 -5.98 4.45 1.43
CA VAL A 174 -5.50 5.23 2.58
C VAL A 174 -5.31 6.70 2.22
N ASP A 175 -4.10 7.12 1.86
CA ASP A 175 -3.67 8.48 1.48
C ASP A 175 -3.61 8.68 -0.04
N ASP A 176 -3.55 7.59 -0.81
CA ASP A 176 -3.53 7.61 -2.27
C ASP A 176 -4.97 7.62 -2.84
N LEU A 177 -5.28 8.63 -3.65
CA LEU A 177 -6.53 8.78 -4.38
C LEU A 177 -6.23 8.88 -5.88
N THR A 178 -7.14 8.36 -6.71
CA THR A 178 -7.03 8.53 -8.17
C THR A 178 -8.38 8.98 -8.73
N LEU A 179 -8.43 10.14 -9.35
CA LEU A 179 -9.60 10.59 -10.11
C LEU A 179 -9.53 9.98 -11.52
N ALA A 180 -10.59 9.29 -11.93
CA ALA A 180 -10.72 8.74 -13.26
C ALA A 180 -12.02 9.26 -13.90
N GLY A 181 -11.91 10.10 -14.92
CA GLY A 181 -13.04 10.74 -15.60
C GLY A 181 -12.80 10.83 -17.09
N LYS A 182 -13.87 11.10 -17.86
CA LYS A 182 -13.77 11.26 -19.32
C LYS A 182 -12.75 12.32 -19.68
N LYS A 183 -12.11 12.16 -20.82
CA LYS A 183 -11.14 13.11 -21.37
C LYS A 183 -11.74 14.52 -21.44
N GLY A 184 -11.00 15.49 -20.89
CA GLY A 184 -11.45 16.88 -20.78
C GLY A 184 -12.34 17.14 -19.54
N THR A 185 -12.53 16.18 -18.65
CA THR A 185 -13.16 16.44 -17.35
C THR A 185 -12.26 17.39 -16.55
N ASN A 186 -12.82 18.52 -16.11
CA ASN A 186 -12.09 19.41 -15.21
C ASN A 186 -12.10 18.83 -13.80
N PHE A 187 -10.94 18.41 -13.29
CA PHE A 187 -10.76 17.89 -11.93
C PHE A 187 -10.50 18.98 -10.90
N ASP A 188 -10.14 20.22 -11.33
CA ASP A 188 -9.75 21.31 -10.42
C ASP A 188 -10.76 21.58 -9.30
N PRO A 189 -12.09 21.65 -9.55
CA PRO A 189 -13.05 21.90 -8.49
C PRO A 189 -13.03 20.83 -7.37
N PHE A 190 -12.79 19.56 -7.75
CA PHE A 190 -12.69 18.45 -6.79
C PHE A 190 -11.38 18.50 -6.00
N ILE A 191 -10.28 18.87 -6.66
CA ILE A 191 -8.96 19.03 -6.04
C ILE A 191 -8.96 20.22 -5.09
N GLU A 192 -9.53 21.35 -5.47
CA GLU A 192 -9.67 22.56 -4.63
C GLU A 192 -10.52 22.28 -3.40
N GLU A 193 -11.67 21.60 -3.55
CA GLU A 193 -12.53 21.25 -2.43
C GLU A 193 -11.85 20.28 -1.47
N LEU A 194 -11.20 19.22 -1.95
CA LEU A 194 -10.38 18.33 -1.13
C LEU A 194 -9.25 19.07 -0.42
N SER A 195 -8.60 20.03 -1.10
CA SER A 195 -7.52 20.85 -0.55
C SER A 195 -7.99 21.78 0.57
N SER A 196 -9.26 22.18 0.57
CA SER A 196 -9.86 22.95 1.66
C SER A 196 -9.98 22.14 2.97
N HIS A 197 -10.06 20.81 2.86
CA HIS A 197 -10.21 19.90 4.00
C HIS A 197 -8.91 19.24 4.44
N PHE A 198 -7.99 18.98 3.49
CA PHE A 198 -6.77 18.20 3.69
C PHE A 198 -5.57 18.88 3.04
N LYS A 199 -4.37 18.65 3.60
CA LYS A 199 -3.14 19.00 2.88
C LYS A 199 -2.94 17.99 1.76
N LEU A 200 -3.32 18.38 0.54
CA LEU A 200 -3.27 17.58 -0.67
C LEU A 200 -2.02 17.90 -1.50
N CYS A 201 -1.49 16.91 -2.18
CA CYS A 201 -0.51 17.02 -3.24
C CYS A 201 -1.12 16.47 -4.52
N ASP A 202 -1.31 17.31 -5.53
CA ASP A 202 -1.65 16.87 -6.87
C ASP A 202 -0.38 16.35 -7.56
N LEU A 203 -0.42 15.07 -7.95
CA LEU A 203 0.68 14.39 -8.61
C LEU A 203 0.51 14.38 -10.14
N GLY A 204 -0.57 14.98 -10.65
CA GLY A 204 -0.92 15.03 -12.06
C GLY A 204 -1.31 13.69 -12.66
N PRO A 205 -1.08 13.49 -13.98
CA PRO A 205 -1.42 12.25 -14.67
C PRO A 205 -0.82 11.02 -14.00
N THR A 206 -1.65 9.99 -13.78
CA THR A 206 -1.24 8.78 -13.06
C THR A 206 -0.17 8.00 -13.82
N THR A 207 1.04 7.98 -13.28
CA THR A 207 2.17 7.17 -13.75
C THR A 207 2.53 6.04 -12.80
N GLN A 208 2.07 6.15 -11.55
CA GLN A 208 2.27 5.18 -10.50
C GLN A 208 0.95 4.98 -9.74
N LEU A 209 0.59 3.75 -9.45
CA LEU A 209 -0.61 3.42 -8.67
C LEU A 209 -0.35 2.17 -7.82
N LEU A 210 -0.29 2.33 -6.50
CA LEU A 210 -0.07 1.24 -5.53
C LEU A 210 1.13 0.34 -5.86
N GLY A 211 2.25 0.95 -6.30
CA GLY A 211 3.46 0.22 -6.69
C GLY A 211 3.41 -0.38 -8.10
N LEU A 212 2.38 -0.06 -8.87
CA LEU A 212 2.26 -0.39 -10.29
C LEU A 212 2.73 0.80 -11.13
N GLU A 213 3.58 0.56 -12.10
CA GLU A 213 3.94 1.53 -13.12
C GLU A 213 2.83 1.54 -14.18
N ILE A 214 2.21 2.68 -14.42
CA ILE A 214 1.14 2.87 -15.39
C ILE A 214 1.70 3.64 -16.58
N HIS A 215 1.57 3.07 -17.76
CA HIS A 215 1.90 3.73 -19.01
C HIS A 215 0.69 3.74 -19.93
N ARG A 216 0.24 4.94 -20.30
CA ARG A 216 -0.90 5.15 -21.17
C ARG A 216 -0.47 5.69 -22.53
N ASP A 217 -0.95 5.09 -23.58
CA ASP A 217 -0.83 5.57 -24.94
C ASP A 217 -2.24 5.90 -25.48
N CYS A 218 -2.61 7.17 -25.41
CA CYS A 218 -3.92 7.66 -25.85
C CYS A 218 -4.08 7.59 -27.37
N THR A 219 -2.98 7.55 -28.15
CA THR A 219 -3.04 7.46 -29.61
C THR A 219 -3.47 6.05 -30.05
N ASN A 220 -2.90 5.03 -29.39
CA ASN A 220 -3.19 3.64 -29.67
C ASN A 220 -4.29 3.07 -28.76
N LEU A 221 -4.91 3.87 -27.90
CA LEU A 221 -5.88 3.48 -26.89
C LEU A 221 -5.42 2.24 -26.11
N THR A 222 -4.17 2.30 -25.61
CA THR A 222 -3.61 1.25 -24.77
C THR A 222 -3.20 1.78 -23.41
N LEU A 223 -3.30 0.92 -22.40
CA LEU A 223 -2.79 1.16 -21.06
C LEU A 223 -2.02 -0.10 -20.65
N SER A 224 -0.79 0.08 -20.19
CA SER A 224 0.01 -1.02 -19.71
C SER A 224 0.41 -0.84 -18.25
N ILE A 225 0.44 -1.98 -17.54
CA ILE A 225 0.84 -2.07 -16.13
C ILE A 225 2.14 -2.86 -16.05
N SER A 226 3.13 -2.30 -15.38
CA SER A 226 4.43 -2.93 -15.14
C SER A 226 4.81 -2.90 -13.65
N GLN A 227 5.69 -3.81 -13.26
CA GLN A 227 6.35 -3.81 -11.95
C GLN A 227 7.87 -4.02 -12.12
N ARG A 228 8.42 -3.48 -13.20
CA ARG A 228 9.83 -3.65 -13.54
C ARG A 228 10.76 -3.27 -12.39
N GLN A 229 10.54 -2.10 -11.78
CA GLN A 229 11.37 -1.63 -10.67
C GLN A 229 11.26 -2.55 -9.45
N PHE A 230 10.07 -3.02 -9.11
CA PHE A 230 9.90 -3.97 -8.00
C PHE A 230 10.66 -5.28 -8.26
N ILE A 231 10.59 -5.82 -9.49
CA ILE A 231 11.31 -7.05 -9.86
C ILE A 231 12.83 -6.80 -9.80
N THR A 232 13.31 -5.67 -10.32
CA THR A 232 14.72 -5.30 -10.26
C THR A 232 15.24 -5.26 -8.82
N ASN A 233 14.52 -4.58 -7.93
CA ASN A 233 14.87 -4.52 -6.51
C ASN A 233 14.85 -5.91 -5.87
N LEU A 234 13.83 -6.73 -6.16
CA LEU A 234 13.73 -8.10 -5.65
C LEU A 234 14.94 -8.96 -6.04
N LEU A 235 15.40 -8.85 -7.30
CA LEU A 235 16.57 -9.56 -7.77
C LEU A 235 17.87 -9.08 -7.09
N GLN A 236 18.00 -7.77 -6.86
CA GLN A 236 19.14 -7.17 -6.17
C GLN A 236 19.19 -7.57 -4.68
N ASP A 237 18.07 -7.45 -3.97
CA ASP A 237 17.96 -7.77 -2.54
C ASP A 237 18.30 -9.23 -2.23
N HIS A 238 18.11 -10.11 -3.21
CA HIS A 238 18.43 -11.54 -3.08
C HIS A 238 19.70 -11.97 -3.82
N GLY A 239 20.49 -11.03 -4.37
CA GLY A 239 21.78 -11.30 -5.01
C GLY A 239 21.69 -12.18 -6.27
N VAL A 240 20.56 -12.11 -6.99
CA VAL A 240 20.30 -12.92 -8.19
C VAL A 240 20.20 -12.07 -9.47
N GLN A 241 20.61 -10.81 -9.41
CA GLN A 241 20.60 -9.89 -10.57
C GLN A 241 21.44 -10.41 -11.75
N ASP A 242 22.49 -11.21 -11.49
CA ASP A 242 23.40 -11.74 -12.51
C ASP A 242 23.12 -13.20 -12.89
N CYS A 243 22.02 -13.78 -12.38
CA CYS A 243 21.63 -15.15 -12.71
C CYS A 243 21.32 -15.31 -14.21
N LYS A 244 21.49 -16.52 -14.73
CA LYS A 244 21.11 -16.85 -16.11
C LYS A 244 19.59 -16.86 -16.23
N PRO A 245 18.98 -16.10 -17.16
CA PRO A 245 17.53 -16.10 -17.36
C PRO A 245 17.05 -17.43 -17.94
N ILE A 246 15.79 -17.77 -17.67
CA ILE A 246 15.11 -18.97 -18.18
C ILE A 246 13.74 -18.62 -18.74
N SER A 247 13.16 -19.51 -19.55
CA SER A 247 11.97 -19.23 -20.34
C SER A 247 10.65 -19.64 -19.68
N THR A 248 10.67 -20.42 -18.59
CA THR A 248 9.46 -20.91 -17.91
C THR A 248 9.52 -20.62 -16.42
N PRO A 249 8.38 -20.30 -15.76
CA PRO A 249 8.37 -19.98 -14.33
C PRO A 249 8.61 -21.20 -13.43
N LEU A 250 8.33 -22.41 -13.92
CA LEU A 250 8.70 -23.68 -13.27
C LEU A 250 9.19 -24.67 -14.34
N ASN A 251 10.03 -25.61 -13.93
CA ASN A 251 10.42 -26.71 -14.81
C ASN A 251 9.20 -27.57 -15.17
N PRO A 252 9.03 -27.93 -16.45
CA PRO A 252 8.03 -28.91 -16.85
C PRO A 252 8.21 -30.21 -16.06
N GLY A 253 7.13 -30.74 -15.50
CA GLY A 253 7.18 -31.96 -14.67
C GLY A 253 7.68 -31.78 -13.23
N CYS A 254 7.92 -30.54 -12.77
CA CYS A 254 8.29 -30.28 -11.38
C CYS A 254 7.10 -30.57 -10.45
N CYS A 255 7.16 -31.72 -9.76
CA CYS A 255 6.14 -32.13 -8.77
C CYS A 255 6.65 -31.87 -7.35
N LEU A 256 6.40 -30.65 -6.83
CA LEU A 256 6.72 -30.33 -5.44
C LEU A 256 5.75 -31.04 -4.48
N SER A 257 6.28 -31.68 -3.44
CA SER A 257 5.51 -32.43 -2.46
C SER A 257 6.01 -32.24 -1.03
N THR A 258 5.20 -32.61 -0.07
CA THR A 258 5.56 -32.59 1.37
C THR A 258 6.68 -33.54 1.74
N SER A 259 6.92 -34.58 0.93
CA SER A 259 8.05 -35.50 1.13
C SER A 259 9.42 -34.85 0.92
N MET A 260 9.44 -33.71 0.25
CA MET A 260 10.64 -32.87 0.01
C MET A 260 10.86 -31.83 1.12
N CYS A 261 9.98 -31.77 2.11
CA CYS A 261 10.15 -30.92 3.29
C CYS A 261 11.20 -31.53 4.23
N PRO A 262 11.91 -30.70 5.03
CA PRO A 262 12.78 -31.19 6.10
C PRO A 262 12.09 -32.17 7.01
N GLN A 263 12.74 -33.30 7.26
CA GLN A 263 12.24 -34.40 8.12
C GLN A 263 12.91 -34.34 9.49
N THR A 264 14.04 -33.64 9.60
CA THR A 264 14.80 -33.49 10.84
C THR A 264 14.92 -32.03 11.23
N GLU A 265 15.15 -31.76 12.52
CA GLU A 265 15.37 -30.38 13.01
C GLU A 265 16.63 -29.74 12.41
N ALA A 266 17.66 -30.57 12.16
CA ALA A 266 18.91 -30.10 11.53
C ALA A 266 18.65 -29.57 10.11
N GLU A 267 17.90 -30.31 9.29
CA GLU A 267 17.50 -29.87 7.94
C GLU A 267 16.63 -28.62 7.97
N ALA A 268 15.70 -28.54 8.93
CA ALA A 268 14.85 -27.37 9.10
C ALA A 268 15.68 -26.14 9.52
N LEU A 269 16.70 -26.33 10.37
CA LEU A 269 17.61 -25.26 10.79
C LEU A 269 18.46 -24.74 9.62
N GLU A 270 18.96 -25.63 8.78
CA GLU A 270 19.69 -25.25 7.54
C GLU A 270 18.80 -24.41 6.62
N MET A 271 17.53 -24.77 6.48
CA MET A 271 16.60 -24.04 5.62
C MET A 271 16.22 -22.65 6.15
N ARG A 272 16.34 -22.38 7.45
CA ARG A 272 16.05 -21.04 8.05
C ARG A 272 16.97 -19.92 7.57
N GLN A 273 18.15 -20.24 7.04
CA GLN A 273 19.06 -19.25 6.45
C GLN A 273 18.57 -18.67 5.12
N TYR A 274 17.64 -19.35 4.45
CA TYR A 274 17.09 -18.91 3.17
C TYR A 274 15.82 -18.07 3.37
N PRO A 275 15.69 -16.91 2.70
CA PRO A 275 14.52 -16.02 2.82
C PRO A 275 13.32 -16.53 1.99
N TYR A 276 12.99 -17.84 2.08
CA TYR A 276 11.97 -18.47 1.25
C TYR A 276 10.61 -17.77 1.34
N ILE A 277 10.12 -17.53 2.57
CA ILE A 277 8.79 -16.91 2.80
C ILE A 277 8.75 -15.50 2.22
N SER A 278 9.84 -14.73 2.36
CA SER A 278 9.94 -13.38 1.80
C SER A 278 9.84 -13.38 0.28
N ILE A 279 10.59 -14.27 -0.39
CA ILE A 279 10.55 -14.41 -1.84
C ILE A 279 9.15 -14.84 -2.30
N VAL A 280 8.58 -15.89 -1.69
CA VAL A 280 7.25 -16.39 -2.08
C VAL A 280 6.18 -15.30 -1.85
N GLY A 281 6.28 -14.52 -0.78
CA GLY A 281 5.41 -13.36 -0.55
C GLY A 281 5.51 -12.33 -1.68
N SER A 282 6.73 -12.02 -2.13
CA SER A 282 6.97 -11.11 -3.27
C SER A 282 6.44 -11.68 -4.60
N LEU A 283 6.61 -12.98 -4.83
CA LEU A 283 6.05 -13.67 -6.01
C LEU A 283 4.51 -13.66 -5.99
N MET A 284 3.88 -13.85 -4.84
CA MET A 284 2.43 -13.78 -4.70
C MET A 284 1.91 -12.36 -4.97
N TYR A 285 2.62 -11.33 -4.50
CA TYR A 285 2.29 -9.94 -4.81
C TYR A 285 2.37 -9.65 -6.31
N LEU A 286 3.46 -10.03 -6.97
CA LEU A 286 3.63 -9.89 -8.42
C LEU A 286 2.52 -10.62 -9.20
N ALA A 287 2.22 -11.86 -8.82
CA ALA A 287 1.19 -12.69 -9.45
C ALA A 287 -0.21 -12.07 -9.34
N LEU A 288 -0.50 -11.44 -8.19
CA LEU A 288 -1.78 -10.80 -7.93
C LEU A 288 -1.93 -9.48 -8.71
N THR A 289 -0.85 -8.81 -9.03
CA THR A 289 -0.88 -7.44 -9.55
C THR A 289 -0.66 -7.36 -11.07
N ALA A 290 0.55 -7.57 -11.59
CA ALA A 290 0.86 -7.37 -13.00
C ALA A 290 1.46 -8.60 -13.71
N ARG A 291 1.72 -9.70 -12.98
CA ARG A 291 2.38 -10.90 -13.50
C ARG A 291 1.55 -12.18 -13.30
N PRO A 292 0.36 -12.28 -13.91
CA PRO A 292 -0.49 -13.49 -13.80
C PRO A 292 0.20 -14.75 -14.37
N ASP A 293 1.18 -14.61 -15.23
CA ASP A 293 2.00 -15.67 -15.80
C ASP A 293 2.74 -16.52 -14.75
N ILE A 294 3.11 -15.95 -13.59
CA ILE A 294 3.73 -16.68 -12.49
C ILE A 294 2.73 -17.17 -11.43
N ALA A 295 1.42 -16.94 -11.59
CA ALA A 295 0.44 -17.20 -10.55
C ALA A 295 0.41 -18.66 -10.09
N TYR A 296 0.52 -19.60 -11.03
CA TYR A 296 0.60 -21.02 -10.69
C TYR A 296 1.84 -21.34 -9.86
N ALA A 297 3.02 -20.86 -10.30
CA ALA A 297 4.28 -21.09 -9.62
C ALA A 297 4.27 -20.54 -8.18
N ALA A 298 3.85 -19.28 -8.02
CA ALA A 298 3.74 -18.61 -6.72
C ALA A 298 2.80 -19.37 -5.77
N ARG A 299 1.63 -19.81 -6.27
CA ARG A 299 0.66 -20.56 -5.49
C ARG A 299 1.19 -21.94 -5.07
N VAL A 300 1.89 -22.66 -5.95
CA VAL A 300 2.48 -23.95 -5.64
C VAL A 300 3.53 -23.80 -4.54
N LEU A 301 4.43 -22.81 -4.68
CA LEU A 301 5.48 -22.53 -3.69
C LEU A 301 4.88 -22.13 -2.34
N ALA A 302 3.83 -21.32 -2.31
CA ALA A 302 3.20 -20.85 -1.07
C ALA A 302 2.68 -22.00 -0.18
N ARG A 303 2.37 -23.17 -0.74
CA ARG A 303 1.94 -24.36 0.01
C ARG A 303 2.99 -24.87 1.00
N PHE A 304 4.26 -24.54 0.77
CA PHE A 304 5.39 -25.02 1.56
C PHE A 304 5.99 -23.95 2.47
N ASN A 305 5.34 -22.80 2.65
CA ASN A 305 5.84 -21.70 3.48
C ASN A 305 6.14 -22.08 4.93
N SER A 306 5.40 -23.04 5.50
CA SER A 306 5.57 -23.48 6.88
C SER A 306 6.82 -24.35 7.08
N ASN A 307 7.23 -25.15 6.09
CA ASN A 307 8.37 -26.06 6.17
C ASN A 307 9.01 -26.29 4.79
N PRO A 308 9.66 -25.27 4.17
CA PRO A 308 10.25 -25.40 2.86
C PRO A 308 11.54 -26.24 2.92
N GLY A 309 11.75 -27.13 1.95
CA GLY A 309 12.99 -27.88 1.78
C GLY A 309 13.87 -27.32 0.64
N PRO A 310 15.06 -27.88 0.44
CA PRO A 310 16.02 -27.42 -0.59
C PRO A 310 15.44 -27.40 -2.01
N THR A 311 14.62 -28.39 -2.35
CA THR A 311 13.95 -28.46 -3.66
C THR A 311 12.96 -27.31 -3.86
N HIS A 312 12.20 -26.96 -2.80
CA HIS A 312 11.29 -25.81 -2.84
C HIS A 312 12.05 -24.49 -3.01
N TRP A 313 13.20 -24.35 -2.35
CA TRP A 313 14.10 -23.21 -2.51
C TRP A 313 14.63 -23.09 -3.93
N GLN A 314 15.10 -24.19 -4.55
CA GLN A 314 15.56 -24.18 -5.94
C GLN A 314 14.43 -23.77 -6.90
N ALA A 315 13.21 -24.24 -6.68
CA ALA A 315 12.06 -23.85 -7.48
C ALA A 315 11.71 -22.36 -7.31
N ALA A 316 11.84 -21.79 -6.11
CA ALA A 316 11.67 -20.35 -5.89
C ALA A 316 12.74 -19.52 -6.65
N LYS A 317 14.00 -19.96 -6.60
CA LYS A 317 15.07 -19.31 -7.41
C LYS A 317 14.82 -19.42 -8.91
N HIS A 318 14.26 -20.52 -9.38
CA HIS A 318 13.87 -20.69 -10.78
C HIS A 318 12.87 -19.63 -11.23
N VAL A 319 11.84 -19.30 -10.38
CA VAL A 319 10.90 -18.22 -10.69
C VAL A 319 11.62 -16.86 -10.78
N LEU A 320 12.60 -16.59 -9.90
CA LEU A 320 13.40 -15.35 -9.99
C LEU A 320 14.21 -15.26 -11.30
N GLN A 321 14.77 -16.37 -11.75
CA GLN A 321 15.48 -16.44 -13.06
C GLN A 321 14.52 -16.17 -14.23
N TYR A 322 13.30 -16.69 -14.17
CA TYR A 322 12.26 -16.38 -15.15
C TYR A 322 11.88 -14.91 -15.14
N LEU A 323 11.68 -14.32 -13.95
CA LEU A 323 11.37 -12.89 -13.82
C LEU A 323 12.49 -12.01 -14.39
N LYS A 324 13.75 -12.39 -14.19
CA LYS A 324 14.89 -11.69 -14.84
C LYS A 324 14.79 -11.72 -16.36
N GLY A 325 14.44 -12.86 -16.93
CA GLY A 325 14.29 -13.01 -18.41
C GLY A 325 13.09 -12.29 -18.99
N THR A 326 12.16 -11.85 -18.13
CA THR A 326 10.86 -11.27 -18.52
C THR A 326 10.58 -9.94 -17.82
N LEU A 327 11.62 -9.15 -17.51
CA LEU A 327 11.50 -7.86 -16.82
C LEU A 327 10.55 -6.88 -17.51
N ASP A 328 10.51 -6.92 -18.85
CA ASP A 328 9.70 -6.02 -19.67
C ASP A 328 8.28 -6.51 -19.95
N HIS A 329 7.90 -7.67 -19.39
CA HIS A 329 6.53 -8.15 -19.51
C HIS A 329 5.55 -7.23 -18.77
N LYS A 330 4.49 -6.86 -19.47
CA LYS A 330 3.45 -5.94 -19.01
C LYS A 330 2.08 -6.58 -19.17
N LEU A 331 1.16 -6.25 -18.29
CA LEU A 331 -0.25 -6.48 -18.50
C LEU A 331 -0.79 -5.32 -19.34
N VAL A 332 -1.35 -5.59 -20.53
CA VAL A 332 -1.78 -4.56 -21.47
C VAL A 332 -3.29 -4.63 -21.68
N TYR A 333 -3.96 -3.51 -21.44
CA TYR A 333 -5.32 -3.25 -21.86
C TYR A 333 -5.31 -2.54 -23.22
N LYS A 334 -6.17 -2.95 -24.13
CA LYS A 334 -6.30 -2.33 -25.45
C LYS A 334 -7.78 -2.20 -25.81
N ALA A 335 -8.22 -1.00 -26.15
CA ALA A 335 -9.53 -0.80 -26.71
C ALA A 335 -9.54 -1.30 -28.17
N PHE A 336 -10.53 -2.10 -28.52
CA PHE A 336 -10.80 -2.44 -29.90
C PHE A 336 -11.84 -1.44 -30.41
N GLN A 337 -11.50 -0.70 -31.45
CA GLN A 337 -12.52 0.00 -32.21
C GLN A 337 -13.38 -1.09 -32.90
N LEU A 338 -14.64 -1.20 -32.52
CA LEU A 338 -15.61 -1.94 -33.29
C LEU A 338 -15.72 -1.19 -34.62
N ILE A 339 -15.25 -1.82 -35.70
CA ILE A 339 -15.37 -1.35 -37.08
C ILE A 339 -16.83 -1.39 -37.49
#